data_f208fb1690a1c87b67f52e8639a06358
#
_entry.id   f208fb1690a1c87b67f52e8639a06358
#
_cell.length_a   1.000
_cell.length_b   1.000
_cell.length_c   1.000
_cell.angle_alpha   90.00
_cell.angle_beta   90.00
_cell.angle_gamma   90.00
#
_symmetry.space_group_name_H-M   'P 1'
#
loop_
_entity.id
_entity.type
_entity.pdbx_description
1 polymer ?
#
loop_
_entity_poly.entity_id
_entity_poly.type
_entity_poly.pdbx_seq_one_letter_code
_entity_poly.pdbx_strand_id
1 'polypeptide(L)'
;MKKWKKGLLNTLLIALTISVAIPIGRYLPGLYESVRSHGRTGDFSMYVKGMQHSVTLYGTSTCVHCKAARAYLRTAGVNFNDMVVDKSPEAAQAFAKLGESSVPVLISKNHLIVGFVADEYQSMLVKN
;
A
#
# COMPACT_ATOMS: atom_id res chain seq x y z
N MET A 1 2.44 -0.24 57.29
CA MET A 1 2.09 -1.44 56.48
C MET A 1 1.06 -1.15 55.36
N LYS A 2 0.06 -0.31 55.55
CA LYS A 2 -0.93 0.01 54.47
C LYS A 2 -0.33 0.74 53.23
N LYS A 3 0.65 1.61 53.43
CA LYS A 3 1.28 2.38 52.31
C LYS A 3 2.17 1.49 51.39
N TRP A 4 2.83 0.49 51.95
CA TRP A 4 3.71 -0.43 51.17
C TRP A 4 2.90 -1.37 50.27
N LYS A 5 1.74 -1.87 50.77
CA LYS A 5 0.84 -2.72 49.97
C LYS A 5 0.26 -1.98 48.76
N LYS A 6 -0.03 -0.68 48.86
CA LYS A 6 -0.48 0.16 47.75
C LYS A 6 0.61 0.38 46.71
N GLY A 7 1.86 0.54 47.15
CA GLY A 7 3.02 0.66 46.22
C GLY A 7 3.27 -0.63 45.43
N LEU A 8 3.24 -1.77 46.11
CA LEU A 8 3.38 -3.09 45.47
C LEU A 8 2.24 -3.39 44.47
N LEU A 9 1.02 -3.05 44.81
CA LEU A 9 -0.13 -3.25 43.92
C LEU A 9 0.00 -2.36 42.67
N ASN A 10 0.44 -1.13 42.84
CA ASN A 10 0.60 -0.20 41.73
C ASN A 10 1.73 -0.60 40.76
N THR A 11 2.86 -1.08 41.29
CA THR A 11 3.96 -1.63 40.45
C THR A 11 3.55 -2.89 39.73
N LEU A 12 2.74 -3.74 40.35
CA LEU A 12 2.23 -4.98 39.72
C LEU A 12 1.27 -4.68 38.59
N LEU A 13 0.39 -3.67 38.76
CA LEU A 13 -0.51 -3.20 37.71
C LEU A 13 0.23 -2.60 36.52
N ILE A 14 1.26 -1.79 36.77
CA ILE A 14 2.10 -1.20 35.71
C ILE A 14 2.85 -2.29 34.94
N ALA A 15 3.43 -3.27 35.63
CA ALA A 15 4.10 -4.41 35.01
C ALA A 15 3.14 -5.23 34.12
N LEU A 16 1.90 -5.44 34.60
CA LEU A 16 0.88 -6.17 33.85
C LEU A 16 0.46 -5.43 32.58
N THR A 17 0.28 -4.10 32.65
CA THR A 17 -0.08 -3.28 31.48
C THR A 17 1.01 -3.26 30.43
N ILE A 18 2.28 -3.18 30.84
CA ILE A 18 3.44 -3.22 29.92
C ILE A 18 3.56 -4.60 29.26
N SER A 19 3.35 -5.70 30.01
CA SER A 19 3.42 -7.06 29.49
C SER A 19 2.36 -7.36 28.41
N VAL A 20 1.22 -6.69 28.48
CA VAL A 20 0.14 -6.84 27.48
C VAL A 20 0.33 -5.89 26.30
N ALA A 21 0.81 -4.67 26.55
CA ALA A 21 0.97 -3.64 25.51
C ALA A 21 2.07 -3.97 24.48
N ILE A 22 3.17 -4.60 24.93
CA ILE A 22 4.31 -4.94 24.05
C ILE A 22 3.93 -5.94 22.95
N PRO A 23 3.29 -7.09 23.24
CA PRO A 23 2.88 -8.02 22.18
C PRO A 23 1.81 -7.42 21.26
N ILE A 24 0.85 -6.66 21.80
CA ILE A 24 -0.17 -5.99 20.98
C ILE A 24 0.48 -5.01 20.01
N GLY A 25 1.44 -4.19 20.47
CA GLY A 25 2.16 -3.25 19.63
C GLY A 25 2.96 -3.89 18.48
N ARG A 26 3.37 -5.16 18.62
CA ARG A 26 4.05 -5.91 17.55
C ARG A 26 3.09 -6.48 16.49
N TYR A 27 1.83 -6.72 16.86
CA TYR A 27 0.81 -7.22 15.92
C TYR A 27 0.09 -6.09 15.15
N LEU A 28 0.04 -4.88 15.70
CA LEU A 28 -0.64 -3.73 15.09
C LEU A 28 -0.07 -3.31 13.72
N PRO A 29 1.26 -3.28 13.47
CA PRO A 29 1.77 -2.91 12.15
C PRO A 29 1.27 -3.81 11.03
N GLY A 30 1.26 -5.13 11.24
CA GLY A 30 0.78 -6.08 10.24
C GLY A 30 -0.71 -5.97 9.92
N LEU A 31 -1.54 -5.65 10.92
CA LEU A 31 -2.97 -5.40 10.71
C LEU A 31 -3.22 -4.08 9.98
N TYR A 32 -2.42 -3.06 10.26
CA TYR A 32 -2.54 -1.75 9.60
C TYR A 32 -2.12 -1.81 8.12
N GLU A 33 -1.10 -2.56 7.79
CA GLU A 33 -0.68 -2.78 6.40
C GLU A 33 -1.70 -3.60 5.61
N SER A 34 -2.28 -4.65 6.21
CA SER A 34 -3.33 -5.48 5.57
C SER A 34 -4.61 -4.71 5.23
N VAL A 35 -4.92 -3.66 5.96
CA VAL A 35 -6.08 -2.78 5.70
C VAL A 35 -5.76 -1.74 4.62
N ARG A 36 -4.50 -1.47 4.35
CA ARG A 36 -4.07 -0.37 3.48
C ARG A 36 -3.86 -0.75 2.03
N SER A 37 -3.62 -2.02 1.75
CA SER A 37 -3.51 -2.52 0.38
C SER A 37 -4.79 -3.21 -0.05
N HIS A 38 -5.37 -2.74 -1.13
CA HIS A 38 -6.54 -3.37 -1.75
C HIS A 38 -6.12 -3.94 -3.10
N GLY A 39 -5.39 -5.08 -3.05
CA GLY A 39 -5.12 -5.86 -4.25
C GLY A 39 -6.38 -6.58 -4.72
N ARG A 40 -6.78 -6.37 -5.98
CA ARG A 40 -7.90 -7.07 -6.62
C ARG A 40 -7.39 -7.86 -7.81
N THR A 41 -7.87 -9.09 -7.93
CA THR A 41 -7.65 -9.93 -9.11
C THR A 41 -8.90 -9.85 -9.99
N GLY A 42 -8.71 -9.65 -11.30
CA GLY A 42 -9.80 -9.52 -12.26
C GLY A 42 -9.24 -9.27 -13.66
N ASP A 43 -10.13 -9.08 -14.64
CA ASP A 43 -9.72 -8.69 -15.98
C ASP A 43 -9.62 -7.16 -16.09
N PHE A 44 -8.40 -6.66 -16.08
CA PHE A 44 -8.06 -5.25 -16.26
C PHE A 44 -7.40 -4.98 -17.62
N SER A 45 -7.51 -5.93 -18.56
CA SER A 45 -6.87 -5.85 -19.87
C SER A 45 -7.22 -4.57 -20.64
N MET A 46 -8.43 -4.05 -20.46
CA MET A 46 -8.87 -2.81 -21.10
C MET A 46 -8.05 -1.56 -20.70
N TYR A 47 -7.44 -1.56 -19.50
CA TYR A 47 -6.65 -0.44 -19.00
C TYR A 47 -5.17 -0.51 -19.39
N VAL A 48 -4.73 -1.63 -19.91
CA VAL A 48 -3.36 -1.83 -20.41
C VAL A 48 -3.32 -2.08 -21.93
N LYS A 49 -4.49 -2.34 -22.54
CA LYS A 49 -4.60 -2.56 -23.99
C LYS A 49 -4.25 -1.30 -24.78
N GLY A 50 -3.33 -1.42 -25.72
CA GLY A 50 -2.85 -0.27 -26.52
C GLY A 50 -1.81 0.59 -25.80
N MET A 51 -1.44 0.28 -24.57
CA MET A 51 -0.33 0.91 -23.86
C MET A 51 1.01 0.32 -24.32
N GLN A 52 2.10 1.08 -24.12
CA GLN A 52 3.46 0.64 -24.49
C GLN A 52 3.95 -0.54 -23.65
N HIS A 53 3.54 -0.59 -22.38
CA HIS A 53 3.96 -1.62 -21.43
C HIS A 53 2.74 -2.32 -20.81
N SER A 54 2.94 -3.56 -20.35
CA SER A 54 1.90 -4.41 -19.73
C SER A 54 1.49 -3.98 -18.32
N VAL A 55 2.26 -3.08 -17.72
CA VAL A 55 2.02 -2.54 -16.38
C VAL A 55 1.81 -1.04 -16.47
N THR A 56 0.79 -0.52 -15.79
CA THR A 56 0.47 0.90 -15.75
C THR A 56 0.39 1.37 -14.29
N LEU A 57 1.06 2.47 -13.99
CA LEU A 57 1.02 3.12 -12.69
C LEU A 57 0.28 4.46 -12.81
N TYR A 58 -0.84 4.59 -12.11
CA TYR A 58 -1.53 5.86 -11.93
C TYR A 58 -1.07 6.52 -10.64
N GLY A 59 -0.68 7.79 -10.72
CA GLY A 59 -0.22 8.52 -9.55
C GLY A 59 -0.19 10.02 -9.78
N THR A 60 0.04 10.79 -8.72
CA THR A 60 0.24 12.24 -8.82
C THR A 60 1.71 12.61 -8.68
N SER A 61 2.06 13.83 -9.08
CA SER A 61 3.44 14.34 -9.05
C SER A 61 3.93 14.60 -7.61
N THR A 62 3.04 14.95 -6.69
CA THR A 62 3.35 15.35 -5.31
C THR A 62 3.24 14.22 -4.29
N CYS A 63 2.57 13.12 -4.63
CA CYS A 63 2.32 12.00 -3.73
C CYS A 63 3.61 11.24 -3.38
N VAL A 64 3.92 11.13 -2.09
CA VAL A 64 5.11 10.44 -1.58
C VAL A 64 5.08 8.94 -1.91
N HIS A 65 3.94 8.28 -1.72
CA HIS A 65 3.77 6.85 -2.04
C HIS A 65 3.86 6.58 -3.55
N CYS A 66 3.41 7.51 -4.39
CA CYS A 66 3.57 7.41 -5.85
C CYS A 66 5.05 7.50 -6.25
N LYS A 67 5.82 8.37 -5.60
CA LYS A 67 7.28 8.46 -5.81
C LYS A 67 7.99 7.18 -5.40
N ALA A 68 7.61 6.60 -4.26
CA ALA A 68 8.15 5.32 -3.78
C ALA A 68 7.82 4.17 -4.76
N ALA A 69 6.57 4.09 -5.25
CA ALA A 69 6.15 3.11 -6.24
C ALA A 69 6.96 3.21 -7.54
N ARG A 70 7.14 4.43 -8.06
CA ARG A 70 7.99 4.68 -9.25
C ARG A 70 9.43 4.24 -9.04
N ALA A 71 10.01 4.59 -7.89
CA ALA A 71 11.38 4.21 -7.54
C ALA A 71 11.52 2.69 -7.47
N TYR A 72 10.58 2.02 -6.82
CA TYR A 72 10.56 0.56 -6.71
C TYR A 72 10.52 -0.12 -8.09
N LEU A 73 9.58 0.28 -8.96
CA LEU A 73 9.44 -0.31 -10.30
C LEU A 73 10.71 -0.12 -11.14
N ARG A 74 11.33 1.07 -11.09
CA ARG A 74 12.59 1.34 -11.78
C ARG A 74 13.74 0.49 -11.25
N THR A 75 13.86 0.36 -9.92
CA THR A 75 14.90 -0.47 -9.29
C THR A 75 14.70 -1.96 -9.61
N ALA A 76 13.45 -2.40 -9.71
CA ALA A 76 13.12 -3.76 -10.13
C ALA A 76 13.28 -4.01 -11.63
N GLY A 77 13.71 -3.00 -12.42
CA GLY A 77 13.90 -3.12 -13.86
C GLY A 77 12.60 -3.28 -14.65
N VAL A 78 11.47 -2.89 -14.08
CA VAL A 78 10.15 -3.03 -14.69
C VAL A 78 9.85 -1.81 -15.56
N ASN A 79 9.57 -2.06 -16.84
CA ASN A 79 9.03 -1.04 -17.73
C ASN A 79 7.53 -0.88 -17.47
N PHE A 80 7.09 0.34 -17.24
CA PHE A 80 5.69 0.64 -16.95
C PHE A 80 5.25 1.95 -17.61
N ASN A 81 3.95 2.07 -17.86
CA ASN A 81 3.33 3.32 -18.28
C ASN A 81 3.09 4.19 -17.05
N ASP A 82 3.72 5.36 -17.00
CA ASP A 82 3.57 6.31 -15.86
C ASP A 82 2.48 7.33 -16.18
N MET A 83 1.28 7.11 -15.66
CA MET A 83 0.11 7.95 -15.84
C MET A 83 0.00 8.97 -14.71
N VAL A 84 0.54 10.18 -14.96
CA VAL A 84 0.57 11.27 -13.96
C VAL A 84 -0.73 12.04 -14.00
N VAL A 85 -1.66 11.71 -13.12
CA VAL A 85 -3.07 12.15 -13.12
C VAL A 85 -3.22 13.68 -12.99
N ASP A 86 -2.35 14.33 -12.23
CA ASP A 86 -2.37 15.78 -12.05
C ASP A 86 -1.63 16.57 -13.15
N LYS A 87 -1.09 15.88 -14.17
CA LYS A 87 -0.35 16.50 -15.28
C LYS A 87 -0.92 16.20 -16.66
N SER A 88 -1.68 15.12 -16.82
CA SER A 88 -2.26 14.69 -18.09
C SER A 88 -3.79 14.54 -17.96
N PRO A 89 -4.56 15.28 -18.78
CA PRO A 89 -6.01 15.11 -18.86
C PRO A 89 -6.42 13.67 -19.25
N GLU A 90 -5.64 13.01 -20.10
CA GLU A 90 -5.88 11.63 -20.52
C GLU A 90 -5.69 10.68 -19.34
N ALA A 91 -4.63 10.88 -18.54
CA ALA A 91 -4.39 10.10 -17.33
C ALA A 91 -5.50 10.30 -16.29
N ALA A 92 -5.98 11.56 -16.13
CA ALA A 92 -7.09 11.89 -15.23
C ALA A 92 -8.39 11.18 -15.65
N GLN A 93 -8.72 11.23 -16.95
CA GLN A 93 -9.91 10.55 -17.49
C GLN A 93 -9.82 9.02 -17.37
N ALA A 94 -8.66 8.45 -17.67
CA ALA A 94 -8.43 7.01 -17.52
C ALA A 94 -8.53 6.57 -16.06
N PHE A 95 -7.97 7.34 -15.15
CA PHE A 95 -8.07 7.10 -13.71
C PHE A 95 -9.50 7.19 -13.19
N ALA A 96 -10.27 8.20 -13.64
CA ALA A 96 -11.69 8.33 -13.26
C ALA A 96 -12.53 7.13 -13.68
N LYS A 97 -12.24 6.51 -14.83
CA LYS A 97 -12.92 5.29 -15.30
C LYS A 97 -12.61 4.06 -14.45
N LEU A 98 -11.49 4.04 -13.72
CA LEU A 98 -11.17 2.97 -12.79
C LEU A 98 -12.09 2.94 -11.57
N GLY A 99 -12.71 4.08 -11.24
CA GLY A 99 -13.53 4.24 -10.04
C GLY A 99 -12.74 4.25 -8.73
N GLU A 100 -11.40 4.40 -8.81
CA GLU A 100 -10.55 4.49 -7.62
C GLU A 100 -10.44 5.95 -7.15
N SER A 101 -10.38 6.12 -5.83
CA SER A 101 -10.27 7.44 -5.20
C SER A 101 -8.89 7.74 -4.63
N SER A 102 -7.98 6.77 -4.64
CA SER A 102 -6.67 6.87 -4.00
C SER A 102 -5.55 6.50 -4.97
N VAL A 103 -4.41 7.16 -4.83
CA VAL A 103 -3.19 6.87 -5.59
C VAL A 103 -2.05 6.48 -4.62
N PRO A 104 -1.06 5.70 -5.08
CA PRO A 104 -0.88 5.12 -6.41
C PRO A 104 -1.81 3.94 -6.68
N VAL A 105 -2.10 3.71 -7.96
CA VAL A 105 -2.77 2.48 -8.43
C VAL A 105 -1.87 1.81 -9.46
N LEU A 106 -1.48 0.58 -9.19
CA LEU A 106 -0.73 -0.25 -10.11
C LEU A 106 -1.65 -1.27 -10.77
N ILE A 107 -1.62 -1.34 -12.10
CA ILE A 107 -2.49 -2.22 -12.88
C ILE A 107 -1.63 -3.07 -13.81
N SER A 108 -1.94 -4.36 -13.86
CA SER A 108 -1.58 -5.27 -14.93
C SER A 108 -2.85 -5.86 -15.55
N LYS A 109 -2.68 -6.75 -16.54
CA LYS A 109 -3.82 -7.43 -17.19
C LYS A 109 -4.78 -8.09 -16.19
N ASN A 110 -4.26 -8.71 -15.14
CA ASN A 110 -5.02 -9.57 -14.24
C ASN A 110 -5.09 -9.06 -12.79
N HIS A 111 -4.38 -7.97 -12.47
CA HIS A 111 -4.26 -7.47 -11.11
C HIS A 111 -4.33 -5.94 -11.07
N LEU A 112 -4.96 -5.45 -10.01
CA LEU A 112 -5.01 -4.04 -9.64
C LEU A 112 -4.64 -3.93 -8.16
N ILE A 113 -3.70 -3.04 -7.83
CA ILE A 113 -3.26 -2.77 -6.46
C ILE A 113 -3.41 -1.29 -6.19
N VAL A 114 -4.17 -0.94 -5.14
CA VAL A 114 -4.32 0.43 -4.66
C VAL A 114 -3.36 0.64 -3.48
N GLY A 115 -2.56 1.70 -3.53
CA GLY A 115 -1.49 1.97 -2.57
C GLY A 115 -0.15 1.38 -3.01
N PHE A 116 0.86 1.54 -2.16
CA PHE A 116 2.19 0.99 -2.41
C PHE A 116 2.59 0.06 -1.26
N VAL A 117 2.65 -1.24 -1.57
CA VAL A 117 3.20 -2.29 -0.70
C VAL A 117 4.17 -3.11 -1.55
N ALA A 118 5.44 -3.10 -1.17
CA ALA A 118 6.52 -3.69 -1.97
C ALA A 118 6.28 -5.20 -2.27
N ASP A 119 5.85 -5.96 -1.27
CA ASP A 119 5.61 -7.40 -1.40
C ASP A 119 4.47 -7.73 -2.37
N GLU A 120 3.40 -6.91 -2.37
CA GLU A 120 2.31 -7.07 -3.32
C GLU A 120 2.73 -6.73 -4.75
N TYR A 121 3.51 -5.65 -4.91
CA TYR A 121 4.09 -5.28 -6.20
C TYR A 121 4.97 -6.42 -6.73
N GLN A 122 5.86 -6.96 -5.88
CA GLN A 122 6.70 -8.09 -6.26
C GLN A 122 5.86 -9.31 -6.66
N SER A 123 4.86 -9.66 -5.88
CA SER A 123 3.99 -10.82 -6.17
C SER A 123 3.23 -10.68 -7.49
N MET A 124 2.79 -9.46 -7.83
CA MET A 124 2.14 -9.16 -9.09
C MET A 124 3.11 -9.26 -10.29
N LEU A 125 4.33 -8.75 -10.12
CA LEU A 125 5.34 -8.75 -11.19
C LEU A 125 5.87 -10.15 -11.52
N VAL A 126 5.93 -11.05 -10.54
CA VAL A 126 6.36 -12.45 -10.74
C VAL A 126 5.27 -13.29 -11.44
N LYS A 127 4.00 -12.92 -11.30
CA LYS A 127 2.85 -13.65 -11.87
C LYS A 127 2.43 -13.17 -13.27
N ASN A 128 3.04 -12.11 -13.78
CA ASN A 128 2.86 -11.61 -15.15
C ASN A 128 4.00 -12.07 -16.03
#